data_a5e0edb98e6cf03dedfee8432241e975
#
_entry.id   a5e0edb98e6cf03dedfee8432241e975
#
_cell.length_a   1.000
_cell.length_b   1.000
_cell.length_c   1.000
_cell.angle_alpha   90.00
_cell.angle_beta   90.00
_cell.angle_gamma   90.00
#
_symmetry.space_group_name_H-M   'P 1'
#
loop_
_entity.id
_entity.type
_entity.pdbx_description
1 polymer ?
#
loop_
_entity_poly.entity_id
_entity_poly.type
_entity_poly.pdbx_seq_one_letter_code
_entity_poly.pdbx_strand_id
1 'polypeptide(L)'
;NPPFYPTDYKTPEKARNTARFSDALPPKQLLEGVNRLLAVEGKFSVILPYTESEGFITLAATFGLFPQQITHTRGNAQSELKRSMMLFARAPQPSYPIDILTIEKERGVYTEAYKALTKEFYLK
;
A
#
# COMPACT_ATOMS: atom_id res chain seq x y z
N ASN A 1 6.77 -0.40 4.61
CA ASN A 1 5.32 -0.58 4.74
C ASN A 1 4.84 -0.09 6.08
N PRO A 2 4.26 1.09 6.11
CA PRO A 2 3.73 1.59 7.38
C PRO A 2 2.51 0.78 7.82
N PRO A 3 2.28 0.67 9.13
CA PRO A 3 1.12 -0.04 9.62
C PRO A 3 -0.16 0.77 9.42
N PHE A 4 -1.21 0.09 8.97
CA PHE A 4 -2.50 0.71 8.74
C PHE A 4 -3.61 0.11 9.56
N TYR A 5 -3.28 -0.57 10.63
CA TYR A 5 -4.28 -1.27 11.43
C TYR A 5 -4.52 -0.53 12.72
N PRO A 6 -5.78 -0.29 13.09
CA PRO A 6 -6.13 0.51 14.26
C PRO A 6 -5.98 -0.29 15.55
N THR A 7 -4.77 -0.46 16.02
CA THR A 7 -4.51 -1.19 17.24
C THR A 7 -3.41 -0.54 18.04
N ASP A 8 -3.53 -0.65 19.33
CA ASP A 8 -2.56 -0.14 20.28
C ASP A 8 -1.65 -1.27 20.73
N TYR A 9 -0.35 -1.15 20.51
CA TYR A 9 0.59 -2.24 20.74
C TYR A 9 1.67 -1.92 21.72
N LYS A 10 1.82 -2.77 22.74
CA LYS A 10 2.79 -2.58 23.81
C LYS A 10 3.62 -3.82 24.11
N THR A 11 3.49 -4.86 23.31
CA THR A 11 4.20 -6.12 23.45
C THR A 11 4.77 -6.50 22.09
N PRO A 12 5.64 -7.51 22.00
CA PRO A 12 6.11 -7.97 20.69
C PRO A 12 4.96 -8.38 19.79
N GLU A 13 3.91 -8.96 20.37
CA GLU A 13 2.73 -9.27 19.59
C GLU A 13 2.01 -8.01 19.16
N LYS A 14 2.01 -7.01 20.03
CA LYS A 14 1.45 -5.72 19.67
C LYS A 14 2.25 -5.07 18.55
N ALA A 15 3.57 -5.20 18.58
CA ALA A 15 4.40 -4.67 17.51
C ALA A 15 4.04 -5.33 16.19
N ARG A 16 3.85 -6.65 16.20
CA ARG A 16 3.43 -7.37 15.00
C ARG A 16 2.04 -6.91 14.55
N ASN A 17 1.14 -6.73 15.52
CA ASN A 17 -0.20 -6.26 15.21
C ASN A 17 -0.17 -4.81 14.73
N THR A 18 0.75 -4.00 15.24
CA THR A 18 0.92 -2.62 14.76
C THR A 18 1.14 -2.61 13.26
N ALA A 19 1.89 -3.58 12.74
CA ALA A 19 2.08 -3.70 11.30
C ALA A 19 0.78 -4.14 10.60
N ARG A 20 -0.26 -4.46 11.34
CA ARG A 20 -1.51 -4.95 10.79
C ARG A 20 -2.73 -4.09 11.12
N PHE A 21 -2.58 -3.07 11.98
CA PHE A 21 -3.69 -2.22 12.39
C PHE A 21 -3.32 -0.76 12.25
N SER A 22 -4.18 -0.02 11.62
CA SER A 22 -3.87 1.33 11.19
C SER A 22 -4.09 2.41 12.24
N ASP A 23 -4.73 2.12 13.37
CA ASP A 23 -4.91 3.15 14.40
C ASP A 23 -3.59 3.52 15.07
N ALA A 24 -2.57 2.67 14.90
CA ALA A 24 -1.23 2.99 15.39
C ALA A 24 -0.65 4.19 14.64
N LEU A 25 -1.07 4.41 13.40
CA LEU A 25 -0.56 5.52 12.60
C LEU A 25 -1.65 5.98 11.63
N PRO A 26 -2.47 6.93 12.04
CA PRO A 26 -3.51 7.47 11.16
C PRO A 26 -2.93 8.00 9.84
N PRO A 27 -3.66 7.85 8.74
CA PRO A 27 -3.15 8.27 7.42
C PRO A 27 -2.69 9.71 7.38
N LYS A 28 -3.37 10.62 8.06
CA LYS A 28 -2.96 12.01 8.08
C LYS A 28 -1.60 12.19 8.72
N GLN A 29 -1.36 11.52 9.85
CA GLN A 29 -0.08 11.61 10.54
C GLN A 29 1.03 10.98 9.70
N LEU A 30 0.74 9.87 9.04
CA LEU A 30 1.70 9.24 8.15
C LEU A 30 2.10 10.20 7.04
N LEU A 31 1.12 10.83 6.41
CA LEU A 31 1.38 11.74 5.30
C LEU A 31 2.10 13.00 5.75
N GLU A 32 1.80 13.50 6.94
CA GLU A 32 2.54 14.62 7.49
C GLU A 32 4.02 14.26 7.67
N GLY A 33 4.29 13.07 8.19
CA GLY A 33 5.66 12.60 8.36
C GLY A 33 6.37 12.41 7.04
N VAL A 34 5.71 11.80 6.06
CA VAL A 34 6.28 11.61 4.73
C VAL A 34 6.56 12.95 4.09
N ASN A 35 5.61 13.88 4.18
CA ASN A 35 5.78 15.20 3.59
C ASN A 35 6.99 15.93 4.17
N ARG A 36 7.25 15.74 5.45
CA ARG A 36 8.36 16.39 6.12
C ARG A 36 9.70 15.78 5.75
N LEU A 37 9.73 14.46 5.56
CA LEU A 37 10.98 13.72 5.39
C LEU A 37 11.33 13.37 3.95
N LEU A 38 10.35 13.37 3.06
CA LEU A 38 10.56 12.93 1.68
C LEU A 38 11.29 13.98 0.87
N ALA A 39 12.39 13.57 0.23
CA ALA A 39 13.13 14.45 -0.68
C ALA A 39 12.26 14.84 -1.87
N VAL A 40 12.66 15.91 -2.56
CA VAL A 40 11.90 16.41 -3.71
C VAL A 40 11.71 15.33 -4.76
N GLU A 41 12.73 14.52 -5.01
CA GLU A 41 12.66 13.44 -6.00
C GLU A 41 12.38 12.09 -5.37
N GLY A 42 12.05 12.07 -4.07
CA GLY A 42 11.79 10.84 -3.36
C GLY A 42 10.46 10.22 -3.75
N LYS A 43 10.35 8.93 -3.49
CA LYS A 43 9.12 8.17 -3.72
C LYS A 43 8.70 7.49 -2.43
N PHE A 44 7.40 7.30 -2.29
CA PHE A 44 6.81 6.73 -1.10
C PHE A 44 5.84 5.64 -1.50
N SER A 45 6.04 4.44 -0.98
CA SER A 45 5.16 3.30 -1.25
C SER A 45 4.33 2.97 -0.04
N VAL A 46 3.10 2.58 -0.27
CA VAL A 46 2.18 2.23 0.80
C VAL A 46 1.27 1.11 0.35
N ILE A 47 0.90 0.25 1.29
CA ILE A 47 -0.08 -0.81 1.08
C ILE A 47 -1.21 -0.57 2.07
N LEU A 48 -2.43 -0.51 1.58
CA LEU A 48 -3.60 -0.26 2.43
C LEU A 48 -4.81 -1.01 1.89
N PRO A 49 -5.88 -1.12 2.70
CA PRO A 49 -7.11 -1.75 2.22
C PRO A 49 -7.63 -1.03 0.98
N TYR A 50 -8.14 -1.81 0.04
CA TYR A 50 -8.65 -1.27 -1.21
C TYR A 50 -9.72 -0.19 -0.98
N THR A 51 -10.61 -0.41 0.00
CA THR A 51 -11.69 0.52 0.26
C THR A 51 -11.22 1.89 0.72
N GLU A 52 -9.97 2.00 1.18
CA GLU A 52 -9.42 3.28 1.66
C GLU A 52 -8.55 3.95 0.62
N SER A 53 -8.38 3.34 -0.55
CA SER A 53 -7.43 3.86 -1.53
C SER A 53 -7.80 5.24 -2.05
N GLU A 54 -9.07 5.46 -2.41
CA GLU A 54 -9.48 6.76 -2.94
C GLU A 54 -9.34 7.88 -1.91
N GLY A 55 -9.75 7.61 -0.68
CA GLY A 55 -9.61 8.60 0.39
C GLY A 55 -8.16 8.94 0.66
N PHE A 56 -7.30 7.94 0.61
CA PHE A 56 -5.88 8.15 0.82
C PHE A 56 -5.27 8.99 -0.30
N ILE A 57 -5.65 8.72 -1.55
CA ILE A 57 -5.16 9.50 -2.69
C ILE A 57 -5.57 10.96 -2.55
N THR A 58 -6.83 11.20 -2.19
CA THR A 58 -7.33 12.55 -2.01
C THR A 58 -6.57 13.27 -0.89
N LEU A 59 -6.38 12.59 0.21
CA LEU A 59 -5.66 13.18 1.34
C LEU A 59 -4.19 13.43 0.99
N ALA A 60 -3.55 12.50 0.30
CA ALA A 60 -2.15 12.64 -0.10
C ALA A 60 -1.95 13.88 -0.98
N ALA A 61 -2.90 14.16 -1.85
CA ALA A 61 -2.81 15.33 -2.72
C ALA A 61 -2.74 16.63 -1.91
N THR A 62 -3.40 16.69 -0.76
CA THR A 62 -3.34 17.87 0.09
C THR A 62 -1.96 18.10 0.69
N PHE A 63 -1.11 17.06 0.68
CA PHE A 63 0.28 17.15 1.12
C PHE A 63 1.25 17.22 -0.06
N GLY A 64 0.74 17.40 -1.28
CA GLY A 64 1.59 17.47 -2.44
C GLY A 64 2.18 16.13 -2.87
N LEU A 65 1.49 15.05 -2.56
CA LEU A 65 1.91 13.70 -2.92
C LEU A 65 0.90 13.11 -3.88
N PHE A 66 1.38 12.61 -5.00
CA PHE A 66 0.51 12.19 -6.11
C PHE A 66 0.85 10.77 -6.55
N PRO A 67 -0.16 9.96 -6.88
CA PRO A 67 0.10 8.58 -7.28
C PRO A 67 0.85 8.51 -8.59
N GLN A 68 1.79 7.57 -8.65
CA GLN A 68 2.58 7.30 -9.84
C GLN A 68 2.23 5.94 -10.42
N GLN A 69 1.76 5.04 -9.58
CA GLN A 69 1.39 3.69 -9.97
C GLN A 69 0.54 3.08 -8.86
N ILE A 70 -0.48 2.34 -9.25
CA ILE A 70 -1.34 1.65 -8.29
C ILE A 70 -1.53 0.21 -8.76
N THR A 71 -1.39 -0.74 -7.83
CA THR A 71 -1.69 -2.13 -8.06
C THR A 71 -2.70 -2.58 -7.02
N HIS A 72 -3.90 -2.92 -7.46
CA HIS A 72 -4.92 -3.49 -6.59
C HIS A 72 -4.74 -5.00 -6.55
N THR A 73 -4.93 -5.61 -5.39
CA THR A 73 -4.74 -7.05 -5.25
C THR A 73 -6.03 -7.73 -4.82
N ARG A 74 -6.17 -8.97 -5.21
CA ARG A 74 -7.26 -9.84 -4.78
C ARG A 74 -6.72 -11.24 -4.58
N GLY A 75 -7.41 -12.03 -3.74
CA GLY A 75 -6.94 -13.37 -3.43
C GLY A 75 -6.98 -14.29 -4.64
N ASN A 76 -8.11 -14.32 -5.36
CA ASN A 76 -8.26 -15.13 -6.56
C ASN A 76 -9.19 -14.41 -7.53
N ALA A 77 -9.42 -15.03 -8.70
CA ALA A 77 -10.19 -14.38 -9.77
C ALA A 77 -11.65 -14.10 -9.40
N GLN A 78 -12.19 -14.81 -8.41
CA GLN A 78 -13.57 -14.62 -7.97
C GLN A 78 -13.66 -13.69 -6.76
N SER A 79 -12.54 -13.32 -6.16
CA SER A 79 -12.52 -12.47 -4.98
C SER A 79 -12.64 -11.01 -5.33
N GLU A 80 -13.14 -10.23 -4.39
CA GLU A 80 -13.13 -8.79 -4.51
C GLU A 80 -11.72 -8.28 -4.27
N LEU A 81 -11.45 -7.06 -4.73
CA LEU A 81 -10.18 -6.41 -4.48
C LEU A 81 -10.02 -6.17 -2.98
N LYS A 82 -8.87 -6.50 -2.44
CA LYS A 82 -8.61 -6.46 -1.00
C LYS A 82 -7.63 -5.36 -0.58
N ARG A 83 -6.57 -5.19 -1.33
CA ARG A 83 -5.49 -4.26 -0.97
C ARG A 83 -5.13 -3.41 -2.16
N SER A 84 -4.52 -2.28 -1.87
CA SER A 84 -3.95 -1.41 -2.90
C SER A 84 -2.52 -1.10 -2.55
N MET A 85 -1.62 -1.34 -3.48
CA MET A 85 -0.21 -0.97 -3.36
C MET A 85 -0.02 0.26 -4.21
N MET A 86 0.39 1.36 -3.61
CA MET A 86 0.48 2.63 -4.30
C MET A 86 1.86 3.24 -4.15
N LEU A 87 2.35 3.80 -5.25
CA LEU A 87 3.60 4.54 -5.26
C LEU A 87 3.27 6.02 -5.45
N PHE A 88 3.78 6.85 -4.56
CA PHE A 88 3.57 8.29 -4.61
C PHE A 88 4.87 9.04 -4.82
N ALA A 89 4.76 10.20 -5.42
CA ALA A 89 5.87 11.14 -5.56
C ALA A 89 5.29 12.56 -5.55
N ARG A 90 6.18 13.53 -5.55
CA ARG A 90 5.73 14.92 -5.51
C ARG A 90 5.33 15.48 -6.88
N ALA A 91 5.48 14.69 -7.93
CA ALA A 91 5.13 15.12 -9.28
C ALA A 91 3.73 14.67 -9.66
N PRO A 92 2.80 15.61 -9.92
CA PRO A 92 1.46 15.23 -10.37
C PRO A 92 1.54 14.52 -11.71
N GLN A 93 0.70 13.48 -11.87
CA GLN A 93 0.62 12.75 -13.13
C GLN A 93 -0.82 12.84 -13.63
N PRO A 94 -1.03 13.27 -14.89
CA PRO A 94 -2.38 13.32 -15.44
C PRO A 94 -2.99 11.92 -15.57
N SER A 95 -2.15 10.91 -15.74
CA SER A 95 -2.58 9.52 -15.73
C SER A 95 -1.42 8.66 -15.23
N TYR A 96 -1.74 7.47 -14.73
CA TYR A 96 -0.75 6.55 -14.21
C TYR A 96 -1.25 5.12 -14.34
N PRO A 97 -0.34 4.12 -14.39
CA PRO A 97 -0.76 2.73 -14.51
C PRO A 97 -1.58 2.26 -13.32
N ILE A 98 -2.66 1.56 -13.59
CA ILE A 98 -3.45 0.91 -12.55
C ILE A 98 -3.62 -0.54 -12.99
N ASP A 99 -3.11 -1.45 -12.16
CA ASP A 99 -3.12 -2.87 -12.46
C ASP A 99 -3.86 -3.65 -11.39
N ILE A 100 -4.25 -4.86 -11.73
CA ILE A 100 -4.85 -5.79 -10.77
C ILE A 100 -3.96 -7.01 -10.70
N LEU A 101 -3.52 -7.35 -9.50
CA LEU A 101 -2.73 -8.54 -9.24
C LEU A 101 -3.59 -9.58 -8.56
N THR A 102 -3.76 -10.73 -9.18
CA THR A 102 -4.46 -11.87 -8.58
C THR A 102 -3.40 -12.78 -7.97
N ILE A 103 -3.53 -13.08 -6.69
CA ILE A 103 -2.51 -13.81 -5.96
C ILE A 103 -2.56 -15.31 -6.24
N GLU A 104 -3.75 -15.89 -6.21
CA GLU A 104 -3.92 -17.32 -6.42
C GLU A 104 -4.73 -17.63 -7.67
N LYS A 105 -4.27 -18.62 -8.46
CA LYS A 105 -5.05 -19.15 -9.57
C LYS A 105 -6.22 -19.97 -9.04
N GLU A 106 -5.91 -20.81 -8.07
CA GLU A 106 -6.86 -21.61 -7.35
C GLU A 106 -6.27 -21.80 -5.97
N ARG A 107 -7.04 -22.37 -5.08
CA ARG A 107 -6.63 -22.50 -3.69
C ARG A 107 -5.25 -23.15 -3.58
N GLY A 108 -4.33 -22.44 -2.96
CA GLY A 108 -2.97 -22.91 -2.74
C GLY A 108 -2.02 -22.79 -3.93
N VAL A 109 -2.49 -22.24 -5.06
CA VAL A 109 -1.67 -22.11 -6.26
C VAL A 109 -1.56 -20.65 -6.65
N TYR A 110 -0.38 -20.09 -6.53
CA TYR A 110 -0.15 -18.69 -6.84
C TYR A 110 -0.09 -18.41 -8.34
N THR A 111 -0.53 -17.23 -8.74
CA THR A 111 -0.44 -16.80 -10.14
C THR A 111 1.02 -16.54 -10.51
N GLU A 112 1.30 -16.58 -11.81
CA GLU A 112 2.64 -16.25 -12.29
C GLU A 112 3.01 -14.82 -11.97
N ALA A 113 2.06 -13.90 -12.04
CA ALA A 113 2.30 -12.51 -11.71
C ALA A 113 2.73 -12.34 -10.26
N TYR A 114 2.05 -13.04 -9.35
CA TYR A 114 2.40 -12.97 -7.94
C TYR A 114 3.76 -13.61 -7.67
N LYS A 115 4.06 -14.75 -8.32
CA LYS A 115 5.35 -15.41 -8.19
C LYS A 115 6.48 -14.50 -8.67
N ALA A 116 6.28 -13.84 -9.79
CA ALA A 116 7.28 -12.95 -10.34
C ALA A 116 7.55 -11.78 -9.40
N LEU A 117 6.50 -11.19 -8.84
CA LEU A 117 6.64 -10.08 -7.93
C LEU A 117 7.39 -10.48 -6.66
N THR A 118 6.98 -11.59 -6.03
CA THR A 118 7.59 -12.01 -4.77
C THR A 118 9.00 -12.51 -4.96
N LYS A 119 9.32 -13.06 -6.13
CA LYS A 119 10.67 -13.50 -6.43
C LYS A 119 11.66 -12.33 -6.31
N GLU A 120 11.29 -11.18 -6.81
CA GLU A 120 12.16 -10.01 -6.72
C GLU A 120 12.37 -9.56 -5.28
N PHE A 121 11.36 -9.72 -4.44
CA PHE A 121 11.44 -9.27 -3.06
C PHE A 121 12.12 -10.26 -2.13
N TYR A 122 11.96 -11.57 -2.38
CA TYR A 122 12.37 -12.59 -1.42
C TYR A 122 13.60 -13.38 -1.80
N LEU A 123 14.08 -13.24 -3.01
CA LEU A 123 15.24 -13.99 -3.47
C LEU A 123 16.48 -13.13 -3.68
N LYS A 124 16.46 -11.97 -3.12
CA LYS A 124 17.64 -11.10 -3.18
C LYS A 124 18.70 -11.50 -2.18
#